data_7e366e66b6dccc5347fe07679529d0c3
#
_entry.id   7e366e66b6dccc5347fe07679529d0c3
#
_cell.length_a   1.000
_cell.length_b   1.000
_cell.length_c   1.000
_cell.angle_alpha   90.00
_cell.angle_beta   90.00
_cell.angle_gamma   90.00
#
_symmetry.space_group_name_H-M   'P 1'
#
loop_
_entity.id
_entity.type
_entity.pdbx_description
1 polymer ?
#
loop_
_entity_poly.entity_id
_entity_poly.type
_entity_poly.pdbx_seq_one_letter_code
_entity_poly.pdbx_strand_id
1 'polypeptide(L)'
;FMTYMNMGTFLDANKGVLTPKYWTLANGAPNASVGTPDVDFEVGSTNGTVAPMQAFFVELKSDAAKASTDANITFTPAMMSATEVSATEATTKSASATNPVITLTAERGDVKSKASLLTYDKADNGYKADEDAVVLLDSELDAPMVYTVSGSKAAQVNAVKSIRNIGLGVYNETNDEVTLTIEGLSRLAEPLYLYDAHTRKSVKLEDDSYSLQVAGDSHGRYFLRDSELGSELENTISIYSARRGQVIVSSLRPVKEIKVFGLNGSQARQFSVNTTQYSFDLPAGIYMIYAGDGEQAHTEKVIVR
;
A
#
# COMPACT_ATOMS: atom_id res chain seq x y z
N PHE A 1 29.90 -2.16 -2.46
CA PHE A 1 30.44 -1.42 -3.61
C PHE A 1 30.80 0.01 -3.19
N MET A 2 31.85 0.55 -3.78
CA MET A 2 32.34 1.92 -3.53
C MET A 2 31.81 2.92 -4.57
N THR A 3 30.92 2.47 -5.45
CA THR A 3 30.30 3.25 -6.53
C THR A 3 28.77 3.08 -6.44
N TYR A 4 28.04 3.97 -7.10
CA TYR A 4 26.59 3.78 -7.26
C TYR A 4 26.32 2.52 -8.08
N MET A 5 25.23 1.83 -7.77
CA MET A 5 24.77 0.67 -8.52
C MET A 5 23.52 1.03 -9.32
N ASN A 6 23.56 0.83 -10.64
CA ASN A 6 22.40 1.01 -11.50
C ASN A 6 21.44 -0.17 -11.31
N MET A 7 20.28 0.13 -10.77
CA MET A 7 19.28 -0.89 -10.42
C MET A 7 18.57 -1.46 -11.63
N GLY A 8 18.37 -0.70 -12.70
CA GLY A 8 17.81 -1.22 -13.95
C GLY A 8 18.69 -2.32 -14.55
N THR A 9 20.00 -2.06 -14.68
CA THR A 9 20.98 -3.07 -15.17
C THR A 9 21.06 -4.28 -14.23
N PHE A 10 21.01 -4.05 -12.91
CA PHE A 10 21.02 -5.12 -11.92
C PHE A 10 19.79 -6.02 -12.03
N LEU A 11 18.57 -5.44 -12.08
CA LEU A 11 17.32 -6.19 -12.18
C LEU A 11 17.21 -6.93 -13.50
N ASP A 12 17.61 -6.31 -14.62
CA ASP A 12 17.60 -6.97 -15.95
C ASP A 12 18.53 -8.19 -15.99
N ALA A 13 19.75 -8.07 -15.45
CA ALA A 13 20.70 -9.19 -15.37
C ALA A 13 20.22 -10.33 -14.48
N ASN A 14 19.32 -10.04 -13.53
CA ASN A 14 18.78 -11.02 -12.56
C ASN A 14 17.29 -11.34 -12.80
N LYS A 15 16.72 -10.95 -13.93
CA LYS A 15 15.28 -11.10 -14.25
C LYS A 15 14.77 -12.54 -14.23
N GLY A 16 15.63 -13.52 -14.33
CA GLY A 16 15.28 -14.94 -14.20
C GLY A 16 14.95 -15.36 -12.76
N VAL A 17 15.45 -14.62 -11.78
CA VAL A 17 15.42 -14.97 -10.37
C VAL A 17 14.64 -13.94 -9.54
N LEU A 18 14.80 -12.65 -9.87
CA LEU A 18 14.20 -11.53 -9.14
C LEU A 18 12.93 -11.01 -9.82
N THR A 19 12.01 -10.48 -9.03
CA THR A 19 10.95 -9.59 -9.54
C THR A 19 11.58 -8.25 -9.92
N PRO A 20 10.95 -7.46 -10.82
CA PRO A 20 11.52 -6.20 -11.29
C PRO A 20 11.32 -5.05 -10.29
N LYS A 21 11.66 -5.29 -9.03
CA LYS A 21 11.49 -4.31 -7.96
C LYS A 21 12.54 -4.45 -6.86
N TYR A 22 12.78 -3.34 -6.17
CA TYR A 22 13.66 -3.28 -5.03
C TYR A 22 13.15 -2.24 -4.01
N TRP A 23 13.62 -2.32 -2.79
CA TRP A 23 13.33 -1.36 -1.72
C TRP A 23 14.63 -0.83 -1.14
N THR A 24 14.64 0.44 -0.83
CA THR A 24 15.70 1.10 -0.07
C THR A 24 15.10 1.74 1.17
N LEU A 25 15.92 2.06 2.16
CA LEU A 25 15.51 2.91 3.27
C LEU A 25 15.68 4.37 2.86
N ALA A 26 14.60 5.14 2.93
CA ALA A 26 14.59 6.56 2.70
C ALA A 26 13.86 7.26 3.85
N ASN A 27 14.51 8.24 4.49
CA ASN A 27 13.94 8.96 5.64
C ASN A 27 13.43 8.04 6.77
N GLY A 28 14.13 6.92 7.01
CA GLY A 28 13.78 5.96 8.07
C GLY A 28 12.67 4.97 7.70
N ALA A 29 12.09 5.06 6.52
CA ALA A 29 11.07 4.12 6.05
C ALA A 29 11.49 3.40 4.76
N PRO A 30 11.06 2.15 4.54
CA PRO A 30 11.25 1.47 3.27
C PRO A 30 10.55 2.24 2.14
N ASN A 31 11.22 2.36 1.01
CA ASN A 31 10.69 2.96 -0.20
C ASN A 31 10.85 1.99 -1.37
N ALA A 32 9.74 1.59 -1.97
CA ALA A 32 9.72 0.65 -3.07
C ALA A 32 9.92 1.36 -4.41
N SER A 33 10.68 0.71 -5.28
CA SER A 33 10.82 1.08 -6.67
C SER A 33 10.60 -0.14 -7.54
N VAL A 34 9.80 0.02 -8.59
CA VAL A 34 9.51 -1.03 -9.57
C VAL A 34 10.27 -0.71 -10.86
N GLY A 35 11.13 -1.62 -11.28
CA GLY A 35 11.78 -1.55 -12.58
C GLY A 35 11.08 -2.49 -13.56
N THR A 36 10.53 -1.97 -14.64
CA THR A 36 9.93 -2.76 -15.70
C THR A 36 10.63 -2.45 -17.01
N PRO A 37 11.61 -3.29 -17.43
CA PRO A 37 12.29 -3.07 -18.70
C PRO A 37 11.38 -3.20 -19.94
N ASP A 38 10.28 -3.95 -19.82
CA ASP A 38 9.48 -4.40 -20.96
C ASP A 38 8.03 -3.90 -21.00
N VAL A 39 7.64 -3.02 -20.10
CA VAL A 39 6.28 -2.45 -20.11
C VAL A 39 6.39 -0.97 -20.48
N ASP A 40 5.51 -0.48 -21.37
CA ASP A 40 5.30 0.95 -21.67
C ASP A 40 4.85 1.77 -20.44
N PHE A 41 5.42 1.45 -19.29
CA PHE A 41 5.02 1.81 -17.97
C PHE A 41 6.15 2.59 -17.33
N GLU A 42 6.18 3.88 -17.63
CA GLU A 42 7.29 4.74 -17.24
C GLU A 42 7.23 5.21 -15.77
N VAL A 43 6.20 4.84 -15.06
CA VAL A 43 6.02 5.28 -13.68
C VAL A 43 6.40 4.17 -12.72
N GLY A 44 7.42 4.40 -11.92
CA GLY A 44 8.01 3.39 -11.04
C GLY A 44 9.10 2.55 -11.69
N SER A 45 9.29 2.65 -13.00
CA SER A 45 10.48 2.12 -13.66
C SER A 45 11.66 2.99 -13.29
N THR A 46 12.42 2.59 -12.34
CA THR A 46 13.57 3.36 -11.94
C THR A 46 14.82 2.77 -12.53
N ASN A 47 15.39 3.48 -13.49
CA ASN A 47 16.84 3.38 -13.77
C ASN A 47 17.64 4.07 -12.64
N GLY A 48 17.07 4.09 -11.42
CA GLY A 48 17.69 4.70 -10.27
C GLY A 48 18.96 3.99 -9.86
N THR A 49 19.73 4.64 -9.04
CA THR A 49 20.96 4.08 -8.46
C THR A 49 20.81 3.89 -6.96
N VAL A 50 21.43 2.84 -6.44
CA VAL A 50 21.66 2.67 -5.01
C VAL A 50 23.03 3.27 -4.68
N ALA A 51 23.07 4.10 -3.64
CA ALA A 51 24.30 4.78 -3.23
C ALA A 51 25.36 3.81 -2.71
N PRO A 52 26.65 4.20 -2.73
CA PRO A 52 27.71 3.42 -2.09
C PRO A 52 27.36 3.10 -0.64
N MET A 53 27.54 1.86 -0.23
CA MET A 53 27.26 1.36 1.12
C MET A 53 25.78 1.36 1.55
N GLN A 54 24.86 1.77 0.70
CA GLN A 54 23.43 1.68 0.99
C GLN A 54 22.93 0.25 0.84
N ALA A 55 22.17 -0.23 1.81
CA ALA A 55 21.47 -1.50 1.73
C ALA A 55 20.19 -1.38 0.87
N PHE A 56 19.83 -2.47 0.22
CA PHE A 56 18.56 -2.60 -0.50
C PHE A 56 18.02 -4.02 -0.37
N PHE A 57 16.72 -4.16 -0.54
CA PHE A 57 16.03 -5.45 -0.54
C PHE A 57 15.53 -5.76 -1.95
N VAL A 58 15.47 -7.04 -2.29
CA VAL A 58 14.93 -7.56 -3.54
C VAL A 58 13.97 -8.70 -3.24
N GLU A 59 13.03 -8.95 -4.14
CA GLU A 59 12.09 -10.06 -4.02
C GLU A 59 12.42 -11.16 -5.02
N LEU A 60 12.49 -12.39 -4.55
CA LEU A 60 12.61 -13.57 -5.41
C LEU A 60 11.28 -13.87 -6.08
N LYS A 61 11.31 -14.27 -7.36
CA LYS A 61 10.14 -14.83 -8.02
C LYS A 61 9.66 -16.09 -7.29
N SER A 62 8.36 -16.30 -7.25
CA SER A 62 7.75 -17.43 -6.53
C SER A 62 8.30 -18.80 -6.97
N ASP A 63 8.64 -18.94 -8.24
CA ASP A 63 9.18 -20.18 -8.80
C ASP A 63 10.64 -20.38 -8.39
N ALA A 64 11.44 -19.32 -8.34
CA ALA A 64 12.80 -19.36 -7.81
C ALA A 64 12.82 -19.64 -6.29
N ALA A 65 11.88 -19.07 -5.54
CA ALA A 65 11.76 -19.29 -4.12
C ALA A 65 11.29 -20.72 -3.77
N LYS A 66 10.57 -21.38 -4.67
CA LYS A 66 10.10 -22.78 -4.49
C LYS A 66 11.10 -23.82 -4.98
N ALA A 67 11.94 -23.44 -5.94
CA ALA A 67 12.74 -24.44 -6.67
C ALA A 67 14.02 -24.85 -5.97
N SER A 68 14.50 -24.17 -4.96
CA SER A 68 15.71 -24.58 -4.27
C SER A 68 16.32 -23.59 -3.31
N THR A 69 17.07 -24.12 -2.54
CA THR A 69 18.11 -23.71 -1.64
C THR A 69 19.06 -22.61 -2.11
N ASP A 70 19.28 -22.36 -3.40
CA ASP A 70 20.31 -21.43 -3.86
C ASP A 70 19.87 -20.59 -5.07
N ALA A 71 19.36 -19.38 -4.82
CA ALA A 71 19.18 -18.39 -5.85
C ALA A 71 20.49 -17.62 -6.09
N ASN A 72 21.13 -17.81 -7.24
CA ASN A 72 22.33 -17.08 -7.59
C ASN A 72 21.98 -15.69 -8.11
N ILE A 73 22.38 -14.67 -7.37
CA ILE A 73 22.29 -13.27 -7.79
C ILE A 73 23.61 -12.82 -8.41
N THR A 74 23.55 -12.31 -9.61
CA THR A 74 24.69 -11.89 -10.40
C THR A 74 24.98 -10.40 -10.17
N PHE A 75 26.24 -10.09 -9.90
CA PHE A 75 26.77 -8.72 -9.89
C PHE A 75 27.86 -8.60 -10.95
N THR A 76 27.76 -7.59 -11.79
CA THR A 76 28.77 -7.33 -12.85
C THR A 76 29.28 -5.89 -12.78
N PRO A 77 30.47 -5.61 -13.31
CA PRO A 77 30.97 -4.24 -13.40
C PRO A 77 30.08 -3.29 -14.21
N ALA A 78 29.29 -3.81 -15.15
CA ALA A 78 28.35 -3.02 -15.97
C ALA A 78 27.21 -2.40 -15.13
N MET A 79 26.94 -2.92 -13.94
CA MET A 79 25.94 -2.37 -13.01
C MET A 79 26.45 -1.15 -12.24
N MET A 80 27.76 -0.86 -12.31
CA MET A 80 28.35 0.25 -11.59
C MET A 80 28.16 1.57 -12.33
N SER A 81 27.84 2.62 -11.61
CA SER A 81 27.68 3.99 -12.12
C SER A 81 28.60 4.93 -11.36
N ALA A 82 29.26 5.83 -12.07
CA ALA A 82 30.09 6.86 -11.47
C ALA A 82 29.29 8.02 -10.85
N THR A 83 28.02 8.13 -11.24
CA THR A 83 27.12 9.23 -10.84
C THR A 83 25.84 8.67 -10.26
N GLU A 84 25.30 9.42 -9.31
CA GLU A 84 23.96 9.22 -8.81
C GLU A 84 22.94 9.54 -9.91
N VAL A 85 21.99 8.63 -10.13
CA VAL A 85 20.78 8.92 -10.87
C VAL A 85 19.64 8.90 -9.86
N SER A 86 19.11 10.08 -9.56
CA SER A 86 18.01 10.20 -8.63
C SER A 86 16.78 9.49 -9.19
N ALA A 87 16.16 8.65 -8.38
CA ALA A 87 14.89 8.02 -8.72
C ALA A 87 13.78 9.06 -8.99
N THR A 88 13.92 10.27 -8.42
CA THR A 88 13.01 11.39 -8.64
C THR A 88 13.14 11.98 -10.06
N GLU A 89 14.32 11.88 -10.67
CA GLU A 89 14.54 12.36 -12.04
C GLU A 89 14.14 11.30 -13.09
N ALA A 90 14.13 10.02 -12.73
CA ALA A 90 13.67 8.95 -13.61
C ALA A 90 12.15 9.04 -13.89
N THR A 91 11.39 9.68 -13.01
CA THR A 91 9.96 9.98 -13.26
C THR A 91 9.75 11.10 -14.28
N THR A 92 10.80 11.83 -14.68
CA THR A 92 10.71 12.91 -15.67
C THR A 92 11.09 12.51 -17.09
N LYS A 93 11.60 11.30 -17.31
CA LYS A 93 11.73 10.80 -18.67
C LYS A 93 10.38 10.37 -19.19
N SER A 94 9.72 11.36 -19.78
CA SER A 94 8.61 11.16 -20.71
C SER A 94 7.58 10.16 -20.18
N ALA A 95 6.98 10.46 -19.03
CA ALA A 95 5.61 10.04 -18.87
C ALA A 95 4.94 10.50 -20.17
N SER A 96 4.70 9.58 -21.07
CA SER A 96 3.72 9.81 -22.09
C SER A 96 2.57 10.42 -21.34
N ALA A 97 2.13 11.61 -21.70
CA ALA A 97 1.26 12.48 -20.91
C ALA A 97 -0.13 11.86 -20.56
N THR A 98 -0.24 10.55 -20.56
CA THR A 98 -1.48 9.78 -20.56
C THR A 98 -1.78 9.02 -19.27
N ASN A 99 -0.79 8.71 -18.45
CA ASN A 99 -1.08 7.90 -17.25
C ASN A 99 -0.91 8.72 -15.95
N PRO A 100 -2.00 9.09 -15.29
CA PRO A 100 -1.92 9.83 -14.04
C PRO A 100 -1.25 9.01 -12.92
N VAL A 101 -0.37 9.66 -12.19
CA VAL A 101 0.25 9.14 -10.97
C VAL A 101 -0.13 10.03 -9.82
N ILE A 102 -0.64 9.42 -8.77
CA ILE A 102 -0.90 10.05 -7.51
C ILE A 102 0.17 9.60 -6.54
N THR A 103 0.87 10.55 -5.93
CA THR A 103 1.81 10.29 -4.86
C THR A 103 1.15 10.62 -3.52
N LEU A 104 1.19 9.65 -2.63
CA LEU A 104 0.72 9.75 -1.25
C LEU A 104 1.96 9.81 -0.35
N THR A 105 2.06 10.81 0.50
CA THR A 105 3.15 10.94 1.48
C THR A 105 2.56 11.01 2.87
N ALA A 106 2.93 10.09 3.75
CA ALA A 106 2.62 10.15 5.17
C ALA A 106 3.85 10.65 5.93
N GLU A 107 3.67 11.67 6.77
CA GLU A 107 4.74 12.35 7.49
C GLU A 107 4.39 12.51 8.97
N ARG A 108 5.38 12.26 9.84
CA ARG A 108 5.34 12.52 11.27
C ARG A 108 6.70 13.07 11.71
N GLY A 109 6.75 14.36 12.06
CA GLY A 109 8.02 15.05 12.32
C GLY A 109 8.93 15.02 11.08
N ASP A 110 10.13 14.50 11.23
CA ASP A 110 11.13 14.46 10.15
C ASP A 110 11.12 13.13 9.36
N VAL A 111 10.26 12.18 9.76
CA VAL A 111 10.18 10.87 9.10
C VAL A 111 8.96 10.76 8.22
N LYS A 112 9.13 10.17 7.05
CA LYS A 112 8.06 10.04 6.06
C LYS A 112 8.20 8.79 5.21
N SER A 113 7.06 8.34 4.71
CA SER A 113 6.97 7.30 3.68
C SER A 113 6.13 7.77 2.51
N LYS A 114 6.30 7.09 1.38
CA LYS A 114 5.55 7.38 0.15
C LYS A 114 4.90 6.11 -0.39
N ALA A 115 3.74 6.30 -1.01
CA ALA A 115 3.12 5.31 -1.87
C ALA A 115 2.70 5.96 -3.18
N SER A 116 2.66 5.17 -4.25
CA SER A 116 2.27 5.62 -5.58
C SER A 116 1.06 4.83 -6.06
N LEU A 117 0.03 5.54 -6.51
CA LEU A 117 -1.14 4.97 -7.16
C LEU A 117 -1.16 5.41 -8.62
N LEU A 118 -1.17 4.45 -9.52
CA LEU A 118 -1.06 4.67 -10.95
C LEU A 118 -2.33 4.21 -11.64
N THR A 119 -2.78 4.96 -12.63
CA THR A 119 -3.95 4.55 -13.44
C THR A 119 -3.58 4.39 -14.89
N TYR A 120 -3.89 3.24 -15.48
CA TYR A 120 -3.78 3.01 -16.92
C TYR A 120 -4.71 1.88 -17.39
N ASP A 121 -5.10 1.92 -18.66
CA ASP A 121 -6.17 1.07 -19.20
C ASP A 121 -5.91 -0.44 -19.12
N LYS A 122 -4.65 -0.87 -19.14
CA LYS A 122 -4.28 -2.29 -19.10
C LYS A 122 -4.05 -2.83 -17.69
N ALA A 123 -4.04 -1.94 -16.68
CA ALA A 123 -3.90 -2.36 -15.29
C ALA A 123 -5.09 -3.20 -14.83
N ASP A 124 -4.84 -4.01 -13.83
CA ASP A 124 -5.86 -4.74 -13.10
C ASP A 124 -6.00 -4.10 -11.70
N ASN A 125 -7.17 -4.18 -11.08
CA ASN A 125 -7.34 -3.73 -9.70
C ASN A 125 -6.89 -4.81 -8.68
N GLY A 126 -6.40 -5.95 -9.15
CA GLY A 126 -5.78 -7.00 -8.35
C GLY A 126 -4.25 -6.91 -8.36
N TYR A 127 -3.61 -7.45 -7.33
CA TYR A 127 -2.15 -7.43 -7.21
C TYR A 127 -1.45 -8.20 -8.33
N LYS A 128 -0.54 -7.54 -9.03
CA LYS A 128 0.38 -8.13 -10.00
C LYS A 128 1.83 -7.79 -9.65
N ALA A 129 2.65 -8.82 -9.53
CA ALA A 129 4.03 -8.68 -9.06
C ALA A 129 4.95 -7.90 -10.01
N ASP A 130 4.60 -7.75 -11.26
CA ASP A 130 5.32 -6.97 -12.29
C ASP A 130 4.88 -5.49 -12.37
N GLU A 131 3.72 -5.16 -11.80
CA GLU A 131 3.13 -3.81 -11.81
C GLU A 131 3.08 -3.18 -10.41
N ASP A 132 2.90 -4.01 -9.37
CA ASP A 132 2.71 -3.58 -7.99
C ASP A 132 3.90 -3.92 -7.11
N ALA A 133 4.11 -3.13 -6.06
CA ALA A 133 5.08 -3.44 -5.01
C ALA A 133 4.42 -3.42 -3.64
N VAL A 134 4.57 -4.48 -2.87
CA VAL A 134 4.09 -4.52 -1.48
C VAL A 134 4.84 -3.51 -0.62
N VAL A 135 4.17 -2.96 0.39
CA VAL A 135 4.85 -2.19 1.42
C VAL A 135 5.57 -3.14 2.38
N LEU A 136 6.80 -2.81 2.73
CA LEU A 136 7.52 -3.49 3.79
C LEU A 136 7.14 -2.83 5.12
N LEU A 137 6.11 -3.39 5.78
CA LEU A 137 5.70 -2.93 7.10
C LEU A 137 6.65 -3.53 8.13
N ASP A 138 7.48 -2.70 8.72
CA ASP A 138 8.36 -3.05 9.82
C ASP A 138 7.96 -2.29 11.07
N SER A 139 7.61 -3.03 12.12
CA SER A 139 7.21 -2.46 13.40
C SER A 139 8.38 -1.89 14.21
N GLU A 140 9.61 -2.18 13.81
CA GLU A 140 10.81 -1.63 14.46
C GLU A 140 11.20 -0.28 13.86
N LEU A 141 10.63 0.09 12.71
CA LEU A 141 10.85 1.38 12.08
C LEU A 141 9.91 2.43 12.68
N ASP A 142 10.48 3.41 13.33
CA ASP A 142 9.75 4.55 13.88
C ASP A 142 9.38 5.57 12.79
N ALA A 143 8.61 5.12 11.81
CA ALA A 143 8.13 5.96 10.70
C ALA A 143 6.68 5.61 10.36
N PRO A 144 5.84 6.61 10.02
CA PRO A 144 4.52 6.33 9.49
C PRO A 144 4.67 5.67 8.11
N MET A 145 3.84 4.67 7.81
CA MET A 145 3.88 3.95 6.53
C MET A 145 2.55 4.14 5.83
N VAL A 146 2.57 4.73 4.63
CA VAL A 146 1.37 4.84 3.78
C VAL A 146 1.39 3.76 2.70
N TYR A 147 0.22 3.22 2.39
CA TYR A 147 0.04 2.21 1.35
C TYR A 147 -1.39 2.24 0.80
N THR A 148 -1.57 1.70 -0.38
CA THR A 148 -2.89 1.40 -0.91
C THR A 148 -3.15 -0.11 -0.92
N VAL A 149 -4.40 -0.52 -1.02
CA VAL A 149 -4.76 -1.94 -1.02
C VAL A 149 -4.92 -2.44 -2.45
N SER A 150 -4.12 -3.42 -2.84
CA SER A 150 -4.22 -4.14 -4.10
C SER A 150 -4.59 -5.60 -3.84
N GLY A 151 -5.83 -5.97 -4.15
CA GLY A 151 -6.38 -7.27 -3.74
C GLY A 151 -6.36 -7.41 -2.22
N SER A 152 -5.61 -8.38 -1.70
CA SER A 152 -5.42 -8.61 -0.26
C SER A 152 -4.08 -8.11 0.27
N LYS A 153 -3.33 -7.33 -0.52
CA LYS A 153 -1.98 -6.89 -0.16
C LYS A 153 -1.94 -5.38 0.06
N ALA A 154 -1.16 -4.98 1.05
CA ALA A 154 -0.74 -3.60 1.22
C ALA A 154 0.34 -3.28 0.18
N ALA A 155 0.07 -2.32 -0.69
CA ALA A 155 0.93 -1.97 -1.81
C ALA A 155 1.50 -0.55 -1.65
N GLN A 156 2.79 -0.42 -1.77
CA GLN A 156 3.50 0.86 -1.83
C GLN A 156 3.48 1.44 -3.24
N VAL A 157 3.49 0.58 -4.25
CA VAL A 157 3.18 0.92 -5.63
C VAL A 157 1.97 0.08 -6.04
N ASN A 158 0.92 0.71 -6.52
CA ASN A 158 -0.32 0.07 -6.92
C ASN A 158 -0.77 0.61 -8.27
N ALA A 159 -0.84 -0.27 -9.25
CA ALA A 159 -1.33 0.01 -10.57
C ALA A 159 -2.79 -0.43 -10.69
N VAL A 160 -3.67 0.49 -11.06
CA VAL A 160 -5.11 0.22 -11.15
C VAL A 160 -5.69 0.71 -12.46
N LYS A 161 -6.71 0.04 -12.96
CA LYS A 161 -7.43 0.49 -14.13
C LYS A 161 -8.28 1.74 -13.83
N SER A 162 -8.81 1.82 -12.62
CA SER A 162 -9.63 2.96 -12.18
C SER A 162 -9.59 3.10 -10.66
N ILE A 163 -9.67 4.35 -10.17
CA ILE A 163 -9.72 4.64 -8.75
C ILE A 163 -11.18 4.61 -8.29
N ARG A 164 -11.70 3.43 -8.06
CA ARG A 164 -13.04 3.23 -7.48
C ARG A 164 -12.88 2.49 -6.18
N ASN A 165 -13.08 3.17 -5.07
CA ASN A 165 -13.04 2.56 -3.74
C ASN A 165 -11.72 1.80 -3.43
N ILE A 166 -10.58 2.43 -3.71
CA ILE A 166 -9.27 1.87 -3.38
C ILE A 166 -8.99 2.08 -1.89
N GLY A 167 -8.74 1.00 -1.18
CA GLY A 167 -8.35 1.08 0.23
C GLY A 167 -7.04 1.84 0.40
N LEU A 168 -7.01 2.77 1.35
CA LEU A 168 -5.83 3.51 1.79
C LEU A 168 -5.54 3.13 3.24
N GLY A 169 -4.35 2.64 3.50
CA GLY A 169 -3.85 2.37 4.84
C GLY A 169 -2.74 3.32 5.24
N VAL A 170 -2.73 3.67 6.50
CA VAL A 170 -1.62 4.34 7.16
C VAL A 170 -1.29 3.56 8.42
N TYR A 171 -0.07 3.07 8.50
CA TYR A 171 0.46 2.48 9.72
C TYR A 171 1.22 3.55 10.50
N ASN A 172 0.92 3.70 11.78
CA ASN A 172 1.62 4.59 12.70
C ASN A 172 1.70 3.93 14.07
N GLU A 173 2.90 3.63 14.55
CA GLU A 173 3.07 2.93 15.83
C GLU A 173 2.66 3.79 17.04
N THR A 174 2.82 5.10 16.91
CA THR A 174 2.44 6.06 17.95
C THR A 174 1.02 6.57 17.75
N ASN A 175 0.46 7.26 18.76
CA ASN A 175 -0.83 7.95 18.64
C ASN A 175 -0.68 9.37 18.10
N ASP A 176 0.46 9.72 17.56
CA ASP A 176 0.70 11.06 17.04
C ASP A 176 -0.06 11.29 15.74
N GLU A 177 -0.29 12.55 15.46
CA GLU A 177 -0.89 12.98 14.21
C GLU A 177 0.05 12.68 13.04
N VAL A 178 -0.53 12.15 11.97
CA VAL A 178 0.16 11.90 10.70
C VAL A 178 -0.38 12.88 9.66
N THR A 179 0.51 13.60 9.02
CA THR A 179 0.16 14.43 7.87
C THR A 179 0.21 13.59 6.60
N LEU A 180 -0.92 13.49 5.91
CA LEU A 180 -1.03 12.87 4.59
C LEU A 180 -1.01 13.98 3.53
N THR A 181 0.01 14.01 2.70
CA THR A 181 0.10 14.89 1.53
C THR A 181 -0.20 14.10 0.27
N ILE A 182 -0.99 14.68 -0.63
CA ILE A 182 -1.42 14.06 -1.88
C ILE A 182 -1.03 14.96 -3.04
N GLU A 183 -0.34 14.40 -4.02
CA GLU A 183 0.14 15.12 -5.19
C GLU A 183 -0.28 14.40 -6.48
N GLY A 184 -0.48 15.16 -7.55
CA GLY A 184 -0.77 14.61 -8.88
C GLY A 184 -2.25 14.54 -9.24
N LEU A 185 -3.14 15.04 -8.38
CA LEU A 185 -4.59 15.01 -8.59
C LEU A 185 -5.03 15.80 -9.84
N SER A 186 -4.31 16.85 -10.20
CA SER A 186 -4.58 17.67 -11.41
C SER A 186 -4.48 16.88 -12.72
N ARG A 187 -3.89 15.70 -12.71
CA ARG A 187 -3.78 14.80 -13.87
C ARG A 187 -4.95 13.84 -14.02
N LEU A 188 -5.82 13.77 -13.01
CA LEU A 188 -7.02 12.94 -13.06
C LEU A 188 -8.13 13.63 -13.87
N ALA A 189 -8.89 12.86 -14.62
CA ALA A 189 -10.07 13.36 -15.32
C ALA A 189 -11.24 13.65 -14.36
N GLU A 190 -11.34 12.87 -13.30
CA GLU A 190 -12.42 12.96 -12.31
C GLU A 190 -11.85 13.40 -10.94
N PRO A 191 -12.64 14.10 -10.14
CA PRO A 191 -12.22 14.46 -8.79
C PRO A 191 -12.04 13.21 -7.93
N LEU A 192 -11.10 13.27 -6.98
CA LEU A 192 -10.87 12.22 -6.01
C LEU A 192 -11.36 12.64 -4.63
N TYR A 193 -11.87 11.68 -3.87
CA TYR A 193 -12.39 11.87 -2.52
C TYR A 193 -11.71 10.90 -1.55
N LEU A 194 -11.41 11.36 -0.35
CA LEU A 194 -11.02 10.53 0.79
C LEU A 194 -12.26 10.25 1.65
N TYR A 195 -12.66 9.01 1.72
CA TYR A 195 -13.73 8.55 2.59
C TYR A 195 -13.15 7.94 3.87
N ASP A 196 -13.60 8.40 5.03
CA ASP A 196 -13.29 7.81 6.33
C ASP A 196 -14.50 6.99 6.83
N ALA A 197 -14.38 5.68 6.86
CA ALA A 197 -15.41 4.77 7.31
C ALA A 197 -15.76 4.92 8.80
N HIS A 198 -14.84 5.50 9.60
CA HIS A 198 -15.09 5.78 11.03
C HIS A 198 -16.06 6.94 11.21
N THR A 199 -15.80 8.05 10.55
CA THR A 199 -16.64 9.26 10.63
C THR A 199 -17.76 9.26 9.59
N ARG A 200 -17.69 8.38 8.57
CA ARG A 200 -18.59 8.29 7.41
C ARG A 200 -18.65 9.58 6.60
N LYS A 201 -17.55 10.27 6.54
CA LYS A 201 -17.42 11.52 5.79
C LYS A 201 -16.51 11.33 4.59
N SER A 202 -16.88 11.97 3.50
CA SER A 202 -16.04 12.15 2.33
C SER A 202 -15.50 13.57 2.29
N VAL A 203 -14.23 13.71 1.96
CA VAL A 203 -13.59 15.00 1.71
C VAL A 203 -13.06 14.97 0.29
N LYS A 204 -13.41 15.98 -0.52
CA LYS A 204 -12.80 16.16 -1.84
C LYS A 204 -11.32 16.45 -1.65
N LEU A 205 -10.49 15.69 -2.37
CA LEU A 205 -9.06 15.87 -2.31
C LEU A 205 -8.61 16.97 -3.25
N GLU A 206 -7.64 17.73 -2.79
CA GLU A 206 -6.88 18.73 -3.53
C GLU A 206 -5.39 18.41 -3.36
N ASP A 207 -4.51 18.98 -4.17
CA ASP A 207 -3.06 18.82 -4.00
C ASP A 207 -2.64 19.57 -2.73
N ASP A 208 -2.93 19.02 -1.57
CA ASP A 208 -2.78 19.61 -0.24
C ASP A 208 -2.48 18.53 0.81
N SER A 209 -2.40 18.94 2.05
CA SER A 209 -2.10 18.09 3.21
C SER A 209 -3.31 17.89 4.11
N TYR A 210 -3.49 16.68 4.60
CA TYR A 210 -4.60 16.26 5.45
C TYR A 210 -4.07 15.67 6.75
N SER A 211 -4.59 16.14 7.87
CA SER A 211 -4.26 15.58 9.18
C SER A 211 -5.07 14.32 9.46
N LEU A 212 -4.39 13.23 9.76
CA LEU A 212 -4.98 11.95 10.09
C LEU A 212 -4.59 11.55 11.53
N GLN A 213 -5.59 11.21 12.33
CA GLN A 213 -5.38 10.59 13.64
C GLN A 213 -5.36 9.07 13.47
N VAL A 214 -4.19 8.49 13.48
CA VAL A 214 -3.98 7.06 13.28
C VAL A 214 -3.14 6.48 14.40
N ALA A 215 -3.64 5.44 15.02
CA ALA A 215 -2.92 4.65 16.02
C ALA A 215 -2.91 3.19 15.58
N GLY A 216 -1.74 2.66 15.27
CA GLY A 216 -1.59 1.34 14.69
C GLY A 216 -1.83 1.34 13.18
N ASP A 217 -2.54 0.34 12.67
CA ASP A 217 -2.83 0.20 11.24
C ASP A 217 -4.27 0.62 10.94
N SER A 218 -4.42 1.59 10.03
CA SER A 218 -5.73 2.05 9.57
C SER A 218 -6.31 1.26 8.40
N HIS A 219 -5.76 0.08 8.10
CA HIS A 219 -6.27 -0.79 7.04
C HIS A 219 -7.80 -0.98 7.14
N GLY A 220 -8.50 -0.78 6.02
CA GLY A 220 -9.97 -0.90 5.97
C GLY A 220 -10.74 0.32 6.49
N ARG A 221 -10.07 1.40 6.92
CA ARG A 221 -10.73 2.62 7.38
C ARG A 221 -10.88 3.68 6.31
N TYR A 222 -9.82 3.98 5.58
CA TYR A 222 -9.83 5.03 4.57
C TYR A 222 -9.94 4.45 3.16
N PHE A 223 -10.63 5.17 2.28
CA PHE A 223 -10.81 4.78 0.88
C PHE A 223 -10.69 5.98 -0.04
N LEU A 224 -9.98 5.79 -1.15
CA LEU A 224 -9.94 6.73 -2.25
C LEU A 224 -11.08 6.41 -3.24
N ARG A 225 -11.86 7.42 -3.62
CA ARG A 225 -13.08 7.27 -4.43
C ARG A 225 -13.18 8.32 -5.51
N ASP A 226 -13.79 7.98 -6.63
CA ASP A 226 -14.09 8.87 -7.75
C ASP A 226 -15.36 9.71 -7.54
N SER A 227 -16.09 9.50 -6.46
CA SER A 227 -17.32 10.25 -6.14
C SER A 227 -17.52 10.41 -4.63
N GLU A 228 -18.17 11.49 -4.23
CA GLU A 228 -18.46 11.80 -2.83
C GLU A 228 -19.33 10.72 -2.17
N LEU A 229 -20.33 10.25 -2.88
CA LEU A 229 -21.33 9.30 -2.37
C LEU A 229 -21.15 7.88 -2.89
N GLY A 230 -20.15 7.59 -3.72
CA GLY A 230 -19.88 6.29 -4.34
C GLY A 230 -21.12 5.39 -4.48
N SER A 231 -21.48 5.00 -5.68
CA SER A 231 -22.62 4.10 -5.91
C SER A 231 -22.51 2.73 -5.19
N GLU A 232 -21.33 2.41 -4.67
CA GLU A 232 -21.03 1.18 -3.92
C GLU A 232 -21.09 1.36 -2.40
N LEU A 233 -21.37 2.58 -1.91
CA LEU A 233 -21.47 2.88 -0.47
C LEU A 233 -22.56 2.10 0.25
N GLU A 234 -23.61 1.71 -0.48
CA GLU A 234 -24.75 1.02 0.13
C GLU A 234 -24.39 -0.34 0.74
N ASN A 235 -23.20 -0.87 0.40
CA ASN A 235 -22.83 -2.24 0.70
C ASN A 235 -21.46 -2.40 1.37
N THR A 236 -20.81 -1.32 1.79
CA THR A 236 -19.45 -1.41 2.32
C THR A 236 -19.48 -1.66 3.83
N ILE A 237 -19.10 -2.88 4.20
CA ILE A 237 -18.74 -3.21 5.58
C ILE A 237 -17.22 -3.02 5.68
N SER A 238 -16.78 -2.16 6.57
CA SER A 238 -15.37 -1.91 6.85
C SER A 238 -14.99 -2.52 8.19
N ILE A 239 -13.88 -3.25 8.23
CA ILE A 239 -13.37 -3.91 9.43
C ILE A 239 -11.90 -3.50 9.57
N TYR A 240 -11.53 -2.83 10.64
CA TYR A 240 -10.19 -2.30 10.83
C TYR A 240 -9.80 -2.23 12.31
N SER A 241 -8.49 -2.18 12.57
CA SER A 241 -7.95 -1.87 13.90
C SER A 241 -7.88 -0.35 14.08
N ALA A 242 -8.51 0.17 15.12
CA ALA A 242 -8.59 1.61 15.36
C ALA A 242 -7.51 2.12 16.33
N ARG A 243 -7.08 1.27 17.24
CA ARG A 243 -6.02 1.50 18.21
C ARG A 243 -5.53 0.15 18.73
N ARG A 244 -4.45 0.17 19.50
CA ARG A 244 -3.90 -1.06 20.09
C ARG A 244 -4.99 -1.88 20.79
N GLY A 245 -5.15 -3.12 20.35
CA GLY A 245 -6.13 -4.04 20.90
C GLY A 245 -7.57 -3.87 20.43
N GLN A 246 -7.95 -2.77 19.76
CA GLN A 246 -9.33 -2.50 19.39
C GLN A 246 -9.60 -2.74 17.90
N VAL A 247 -10.67 -3.47 17.61
CA VAL A 247 -11.23 -3.64 16.28
C VAL A 247 -12.56 -2.90 16.19
N ILE A 248 -12.79 -2.25 15.05
CA ILE A 248 -14.05 -1.60 14.70
C ILE A 248 -14.62 -2.26 13.44
N VAL A 249 -15.91 -2.56 13.50
CA VAL A 249 -16.74 -2.90 12.35
C VAL A 249 -17.66 -1.72 12.10
N SER A 250 -17.63 -1.16 10.89
CA SER A 250 -18.47 -0.03 10.47
C SER A 250 -19.20 -0.38 9.17
N SER A 251 -20.47 -0.03 9.07
CA SER A 251 -21.29 -0.27 7.88
C SER A 251 -22.38 0.78 7.76
N LEU A 252 -22.93 0.97 6.56
CA LEU A 252 -24.10 1.83 6.34
C LEU A 252 -25.41 1.15 6.74
N ARG A 253 -25.47 -0.18 6.64
CA ARG A 253 -26.61 -0.99 7.10
C ARG A 253 -26.27 -1.64 8.45
N PRO A 254 -27.24 -1.91 9.30
CA PRO A 254 -26.98 -2.61 10.56
C PRO A 254 -26.38 -4.00 10.32
N VAL A 255 -25.17 -4.24 10.81
CA VAL A 255 -24.56 -5.57 10.88
C VAL A 255 -25.30 -6.40 11.92
N LYS A 256 -25.62 -7.64 11.60
CA LYS A 256 -26.35 -8.58 12.47
C LYS A 256 -25.43 -9.59 13.15
N GLU A 257 -24.36 -9.95 12.49
CA GLU A 257 -23.42 -10.96 12.98
C GLU A 257 -21.97 -10.57 12.72
N ILE A 258 -21.11 -10.79 13.71
CA ILE A 258 -19.66 -10.65 13.59
C ILE A 258 -19.03 -11.94 14.12
N LYS A 259 -18.13 -12.56 13.34
CA LYS A 259 -17.35 -13.75 13.72
C LYS A 259 -15.87 -13.46 13.63
N VAL A 260 -15.12 -13.89 14.62
CA VAL A 260 -13.67 -13.72 14.69
C VAL A 260 -13.03 -15.11 14.63
N PHE A 261 -12.11 -15.30 13.71
CA PHE A 261 -11.38 -16.53 13.53
C PHE A 261 -9.88 -16.29 13.71
N GLY A 262 -9.21 -17.21 14.40
CA GLY A 262 -7.75 -17.26 14.41
C GLY A 262 -7.18 -17.75 13.08
N LEU A 263 -5.88 -17.63 12.88
CA LEU A 263 -5.20 -18.14 11.67
C LEU A 263 -5.36 -19.65 11.44
N ASN A 264 -5.58 -20.42 12.50
CA ASN A 264 -5.85 -21.85 12.44
C ASN A 264 -7.29 -22.20 12.03
N GLY A 265 -8.11 -21.18 11.69
CA GLY A 265 -9.52 -21.35 11.33
C GLY A 265 -10.46 -21.58 12.51
N SER A 266 -9.95 -21.64 13.75
CA SER A 266 -10.82 -21.76 14.93
C SER A 266 -11.59 -20.48 15.18
N GLN A 267 -12.89 -20.59 15.44
CA GLN A 267 -13.71 -19.45 15.83
C GLN A 267 -13.37 -19.03 17.27
N ALA A 268 -12.81 -17.84 17.40
CA ALA A 268 -12.39 -17.29 18.69
C ALA A 268 -13.54 -16.57 19.40
N ARG A 269 -14.36 -15.81 18.64
CA ARG A 269 -15.51 -15.05 19.17
C ARG A 269 -16.64 -14.95 18.14
N GLN A 270 -17.84 -14.69 18.64
CA GLN A 270 -19.03 -14.38 17.85
C GLN A 270 -19.86 -13.34 18.59
N PHE A 271 -20.39 -12.38 17.83
CA PHE A 271 -21.27 -11.36 18.35
C PHE A 271 -22.53 -11.32 17.48
N SER A 272 -23.70 -11.34 18.13
CA SER A 272 -24.97 -11.03 17.53
C SER A 272 -25.29 -9.57 17.86
N VAL A 273 -25.37 -8.73 16.83
CA VAL A 273 -25.53 -7.28 16.98
C VAL A 273 -26.65 -6.79 16.07
N ASN A 274 -27.03 -5.55 16.19
CA ASN A 274 -27.92 -4.87 15.25
C ASN A 274 -27.54 -3.39 15.23
N THR A 275 -26.38 -3.10 14.65
CA THR A 275 -25.81 -1.76 14.68
C THR A 275 -24.99 -1.48 13.43
N THR A 276 -24.88 -0.21 13.08
CA THR A 276 -24.03 0.25 11.98
C THR A 276 -22.58 0.47 12.38
N GLN A 277 -22.28 0.42 13.68
CA GLN A 277 -20.90 0.47 14.19
C GLN A 277 -20.78 -0.37 15.46
N TYR A 278 -19.77 -1.23 15.52
CA TYR A 278 -19.49 -2.07 16.67
C TYR A 278 -17.98 -2.13 16.92
N SER A 279 -17.59 -2.02 18.17
CA SER A 279 -16.18 -2.12 18.55
C SER A 279 -15.99 -3.18 19.63
N PHE A 280 -14.85 -3.88 19.57
CA PHE A 280 -14.48 -4.89 20.53
C PHE A 280 -12.96 -5.03 20.62
N ASP A 281 -12.48 -5.55 21.74
CA ASP A 281 -11.05 -5.73 21.99
C ASP A 281 -10.63 -7.17 21.68
N LEU A 282 -9.46 -7.31 21.07
CA LEU A 282 -8.76 -8.58 20.83
C LEU A 282 -7.32 -8.49 21.34
N PRO A 283 -6.74 -9.58 21.83
CA PRO A 283 -5.31 -9.69 22.06
C PRO A 283 -4.50 -9.43 20.79
N ALA A 284 -3.24 -9.04 20.94
CA ALA A 284 -2.34 -8.91 19.80
C ALA A 284 -2.29 -10.22 19.01
N GLY A 285 -2.44 -10.12 17.69
CA GLY A 285 -2.52 -11.29 16.81
C GLY A 285 -3.08 -10.96 15.44
N ILE A 286 -3.17 -11.98 14.59
CA ILE A 286 -3.76 -11.90 13.26
C ILE A 286 -5.07 -12.66 13.27
N TYR A 287 -6.13 -12.02 12.81
CA TYR A 287 -7.48 -12.54 12.80
C TYR A 287 -8.13 -12.42 11.43
N MET A 288 -9.01 -13.37 11.09
CA MET A 288 -9.98 -13.21 10.02
C MET A 288 -11.32 -12.85 10.67
N ILE A 289 -11.85 -11.69 10.31
CA ILE A 289 -13.08 -11.18 10.89
C ILE A 289 -14.15 -11.10 9.82
N TYR A 290 -15.23 -11.82 10.05
CA TYR A 290 -16.43 -11.80 9.23
C TYR A 290 -17.45 -10.84 9.86
N ALA A 291 -18.10 -10.03 9.04
CA ALA A 291 -19.25 -9.25 9.44
C ALA A 291 -20.34 -9.30 8.35
N GLY A 292 -21.59 -9.47 8.75
CA GLY A 292 -22.70 -9.59 7.81
C GLY A 292 -24.02 -9.06 8.34
N ASP A 293 -24.91 -8.63 7.43
CA ASP A 293 -26.26 -8.15 7.73
C ASP A 293 -27.35 -9.20 7.41
N GLY A 294 -26.95 -10.35 6.87
CA GLY A 294 -27.82 -11.44 6.42
C GLY A 294 -28.06 -11.44 4.91
N GLU A 295 -27.84 -10.34 4.21
CA GLU A 295 -27.90 -10.24 2.75
C GLU A 295 -26.49 -10.12 2.16
N GLN A 296 -25.63 -9.39 2.86
CA GLN A 296 -24.25 -9.14 2.47
C GLN A 296 -23.32 -9.43 3.62
N ALA A 297 -22.10 -9.79 3.27
CA ALA A 297 -21.06 -10.07 4.23
C ALA A 297 -19.71 -9.63 3.69
N HIS A 298 -18.83 -9.22 4.60
CA HIS A 298 -17.43 -8.93 4.32
C HIS A 298 -16.55 -9.69 5.30
N THR A 299 -15.40 -10.15 4.81
CA THR A 299 -14.39 -10.79 5.64
C THR A 299 -13.07 -10.10 5.41
N GLU A 300 -12.44 -9.65 6.50
CA GLU A 300 -11.20 -8.92 6.46
C GLU A 300 -10.14 -9.57 7.36
N LYS A 301 -8.89 -9.53 6.90
CA LYS A 301 -7.73 -9.89 7.71
C LYS A 301 -7.29 -8.68 8.52
N VAL A 302 -7.39 -8.77 9.84
CA VAL A 302 -7.01 -7.69 10.75
C VAL A 302 -5.79 -8.09 11.57
N ILE A 303 -4.81 -7.21 11.60
CA ILE A 303 -3.64 -7.32 12.48
C ILE A 303 -3.88 -6.44 13.69
N VAL A 304 -4.03 -7.08 14.84
CA VAL A 304 -4.20 -6.40 16.14
C VAL A 304 -2.86 -6.36 16.84
N ARG A 305 -2.45 -5.20 17.32
CA ARG A 305 -1.16 -4.97 18.00
C ARG A 305 -1.34 -4.43 19.41
#